data_447a76dba7df88f94b1a9c4d3d64737a
#
_entry.id   447a76dba7df88f94b1a9c4d3d64737a
#
_cell.length_a   1.000
_cell.length_b   1.000
_cell.length_c   1.000
_cell.angle_alpha   90.00
_cell.angle_beta   90.00
_cell.angle_gamma   90.00
#
_symmetry.space_group_name_H-M   'P 1'
#
loop_
_entity.id
_entity.type
_entity.pdbx_description
1 polymer ?
#
loop_
_entity_poly.entity_id
_entity_poly.type
_entity_poly.pdbx_seq_one_letter_code
_entity_poly.pdbx_strand_id
1 'polypeptide(L)'
;MKEKKNEKFSLKWLCPLTGRKHPAGVAFFNEEQGDYRLKVDVMPDDKVLYLKVASMADGKVFYRVESAVRKNGHVTHRAEIGSGYANVNDGYPIYMDIGPYSRQLVLEQGL
;
A
#
# COMPACT_ATOMS: atom_id res chain seq x y z
N MET A 1 10.36 20.24 -20.45
CA MET A 1 9.99 19.06 -20.25
C MET A 1 9.38 18.84 -18.95
N LYS A 2 8.71 17.83 -18.83
CA LYS A 2 8.04 17.66 -17.70
C LYS A 2 8.68 16.69 -16.86
N GLU A 3 8.78 16.95 -15.65
CA GLU A 3 9.31 16.05 -14.88
C GLU A 3 8.36 15.15 -14.32
N LYS A 4 8.72 13.92 -14.11
CA LYS A 4 7.90 12.98 -13.58
C LYS A 4 7.77 13.14 -12.16
N LYS A 5 6.57 13.23 -11.67
CA LYS A 5 6.35 13.35 -10.28
C LYS A 5 5.78 12.12 -9.75
N ASN A 6 6.17 11.70 -8.57
CA ASN A 6 5.57 10.57 -7.89
C ASN A 6 4.22 11.01 -7.38
N GLU A 7 3.19 10.30 -7.77
CA GLU A 7 1.87 10.57 -7.29
C GLU A 7 1.74 10.17 -5.85
N LYS A 8 1.10 11.01 -5.05
CA LYS A 8 0.87 10.74 -3.64
C LYS A 8 -0.55 10.27 -3.43
N PHE A 9 -0.68 9.31 -2.53
CA PHE A 9 -1.97 8.76 -2.16
C PHE A 9 -2.08 8.77 -0.65
N SER A 10 -3.27 8.80 -0.12
CA SER A 10 -3.46 8.75 1.33
C SER A 10 -3.67 7.32 1.77
N LEU A 11 -3.17 7.01 2.97
CA LEU A 11 -3.41 5.72 3.61
C LEU A 11 -4.24 5.96 4.86
N LYS A 12 -5.22 5.10 5.08
CA LYS A 12 -6.09 5.20 6.25
C LYS A 12 -6.33 3.84 6.84
N TRP A 13 -6.50 3.80 8.16
CA TRP A 13 -6.91 2.58 8.85
C TRP A 13 -8.43 2.55 8.88
N LEU A 14 -9.01 1.45 8.48
CA LEU A 14 -10.45 1.28 8.48
C LEU A 14 -10.84 0.37 9.63
N CYS A 15 -11.69 0.87 10.52
CA CYS A 15 -12.20 0.08 11.62
C CYS A 15 -13.38 -0.76 11.12
N PRO A 16 -13.28 -2.08 11.17
CA PRO A 16 -14.36 -2.92 10.62
C PRO A 16 -15.66 -2.84 11.38
N LEU A 17 -15.63 -2.43 12.65
CA LEU A 17 -16.83 -2.36 13.45
C LEU A 17 -17.63 -1.09 13.19
N THR A 18 -16.97 0.03 13.01
CA THR A 18 -17.66 1.30 12.90
C THR A 18 -17.59 1.90 11.50
N GLY A 19 -16.74 1.37 10.65
CA GLY A 19 -16.51 1.95 9.33
C GLY A 19 -15.72 3.24 9.35
N ARG A 20 -15.21 3.63 10.51
CA ARG A 20 -14.45 4.86 10.62
C ARG A 20 -13.07 4.69 10.07
N LYS A 21 -12.55 5.75 9.47
CA LYS A 21 -11.21 5.78 8.93
C LYS A 21 -10.37 6.77 9.71
N HIS A 22 -9.12 6.38 9.98
CA HIS A 22 -8.17 7.27 10.65
C HIS A 22 -6.92 7.37 9.80
N PRO A 23 -6.26 8.52 9.77
CA PRO A 23 -5.05 8.66 8.95
C PRO A 23 -3.99 7.64 9.33
N ALA A 24 -3.36 7.05 8.34
CA ALA A 24 -2.34 6.04 8.57
C ALA A 24 -1.00 6.42 7.95
N GLY A 25 -1.00 7.27 6.93
CA GLY A 25 0.23 7.65 6.28
C GLY A 25 0.00 8.04 4.84
N VAL A 26 1.02 7.84 4.03
CA VAL A 26 0.96 8.18 2.60
C VAL A 26 1.55 7.06 1.79
N ALA A 27 1.23 7.04 0.50
CA ALA A 27 1.80 6.10 -0.43
C ALA A 27 2.26 6.83 -1.67
N PHE A 28 3.25 6.26 -2.34
CA PHE A 28 3.80 6.83 -3.57
C PHE A 28 3.85 5.72 -4.61
N PHE A 29 3.43 6.03 -5.83
CA PHE A 29 3.51 5.06 -6.90
C PHE A 29 4.85 5.21 -7.60
N ASN A 30 5.57 4.11 -7.75
CA ASN A 30 6.83 4.09 -8.44
C ASN A 30 6.60 3.53 -9.83
N GLU A 31 6.64 4.37 -10.84
CA GLU A 31 6.37 3.94 -12.20
C GLU A 31 7.38 2.96 -12.73
N GLU A 32 8.62 3.10 -12.33
CA GLU A 32 9.66 2.20 -12.83
C GLU A 32 9.46 0.79 -12.34
N GLN A 33 9.06 0.64 -11.08
CA GLN A 33 8.88 -0.68 -10.50
C GLN A 33 7.46 -1.20 -10.69
N GLY A 34 6.52 -0.30 -10.98
CA GLY A 34 5.13 -0.70 -11.12
C GLY A 34 4.45 -1.04 -9.80
N ASP A 35 4.97 -0.53 -8.70
CA ASP A 35 4.38 -0.83 -7.39
C ASP A 35 4.24 0.44 -6.57
N TYR A 36 3.54 0.34 -5.45
CA TYR A 36 3.39 1.44 -4.52
C TYR A 36 4.32 1.23 -3.35
N ARG A 37 4.88 2.31 -2.86
CA ARG A 37 5.67 2.30 -1.65
C ARG A 37 4.81 2.93 -0.58
N LEU A 38 4.61 2.22 0.52
CA LEU A 38 3.72 2.66 1.57
C LEU A 38 4.51 3.15 2.77
N LYS A 39 4.18 4.35 3.24
CA LYS A 39 4.80 4.88 4.44
C LYS A 39 3.71 4.98 5.49
N VAL A 40 3.74 4.06 6.44
CA VAL A 40 2.74 3.98 7.51
C VAL A 40 3.34 4.59 8.76
N ASP A 41 2.65 5.58 9.31
CA ASP A 41 3.21 6.39 10.39
C ASP A 41 3.62 5.63 11.62
N VAL A 42 2.90 4.57 11.95
CA VAL A 42 3.22 3.80 13.17
C VAL A 42 4.33 2.78 12.97
N MET A 43 4.84 2.65 11.76
CA MET A 43 5.90 1.68 11.50
C MET A 43 7.27 2.31 11.69
N PRO A 44 8.27 1.52 12.06
CA PRO A 44 9.64 2.05 12.18
C PRO A 44 10.14 2.60 10.85
N ASP A 45 11.00 3.59 10.92
CA ASP A 45 11.50 4.24 9.71
C ASP A 45 12.30 3.30 8.81
N ASP A 46 12.92 2.29 9.37
CA ASP A 46 13.70 1.35 8.57
C ASP A 46 12.85 0.28 7.91
N LYS A 47 11.54 0.23 8.20
CA LYS A 47 10.67 -0.76 7.60
C LYS A 47 10.04 -0.16 6.34
N VAL A 48 10.13 -0.87 5.25
CA VAL A 48 9.60 -0.41 3.97
C VAL A 48 8.51 -1.36 3.53
N LEU A 49 7.36 -0.82 3.15
CA LEU A 49 6.25 -1.63 2.67
C LEU A 49 6.01 -1.35 1.20
N TYR A 50 5.63 -2.39 0.47
CA TYR A 50 5.33 -2.28 -0.95
C TYR A 50 4.00 -2.96 -1.24
N LEU A 51 3.25 -2.39 -2.18
CA LEU A 51 2.01 -2.96 -2.66
C LEU A 51 2.18 -3.26 -4.14
N LYS A 52 2.13 -4.53 -4.51
CA LYS A 52 2.34 -4.96 -5.89
C LYS A 52 1.15 -5.70 -6.42
N VAL A 53 0.89 -5.55 -7.71
CA VAL A 53 -0.17 -6.33 -8.35
C VAL A 53 0.22 -7.79 -8.38
N ALA A 54 -0.66 -8.65 -7.92
CA ALA A 54 -0.43 -10.08 -7.95
C ALA A 54 -1.21 -10.75 -9.07
N SER A 55 -2.47 -10.38 -9.28
CA SER A 55 -3.28 -10.99 -10.31
C SER A 55 -4.53 -10.17 -10.56
N MET A 56 -5.30 -10.55 -11.57
CA MET A 56 -6.59 -9.95 -11.85
C MET A 56 -7.57 -11.05 -12.12
N ALA A 57 -8.76 -10.94 -11.58
CA ALA A 57 -9.81 -11.93 -11.79
C ALA A 57 -11.15 -11.35 -11.39
N ASP A 58 -12.20 -11.71 -12.15
CA ASP A 58 -13.57 -11.36 -11.79
C ASP A 58 -13.80 -9.88 -11.51
N GLY A 59 -13.19 -9.04 -12.33
CA GLY A 59 -13.38 -7.60 -12.19
C GLY A 59 -12.61 -6.97 -11.04
N LYS A 60 -11.67 -7.69 -10.45
CA LYS A 60 -10.87 -7.18 -9.36
C LYS A 60 -9.40 -7.33 -9.64
N VAL A 61 -8.63 -6.39 -9.09
CA VAL A 61 -7.18 -6.48 -9.11
C VAL A 61 -6.77 -6.90 -7.72
N PHE A 62 -5.98 -7.96 -7.63
CA PHE A 62 -5.49 -8.45 -6.36
C PHE A 62 -4.04 -8.07 -6.20
N TYR A 63 -3.70 -7.68 -4.98
CA TYR A 63 -2.37 -7.18 -4.67
C TYR A 63 -1.71 -8.01 -3.59
N ARG A 64 -0.40 -7.89 -3.53
CA ARG A 64 0.40 -8.50 -2.49
C ARG A 64 1.05 -7.38 -1.73
N VAL A 65 1.05 -7.44 -0.40
CA VAL A 65 1.75 -6.49 0.44
C VAL A 65 3.04 -7.15 0.88
N GLU A 66 4.16 -6.48 0.64
CA GLU A 66 5.47 -7.01 0.97
C GLU A 66 6.19 -6.06 1.90
N SER A 67 7.03 -6.57 2.75
CA SER A 67 7.84 -5.73 3.62
C SER A 67 9.31 -6.06 3.46
N ALA A 68 10.14 -5.06 3.72
CA ALA A 68 11.58 -5.21 3.72
C ALA A 68 12.14 -4.26 4.76
N VAL A 69 13.41 -4.45 5.13
CA VAL A 69 14.06 -3.58 6.08
C VAL A 69 15.17 -2.85 5.35
N ARG A 70 15.28 -1.54 5.60
CA ARG A 70 16.36 -0.77 5.01
C ARG A 70 17.50 -0.68 6.01
N LYS A 71 18.67 -1.14 5.60
CA LYS A 71 19.81 -1.13 6.44
C LYS A 71 21.02 -0.65 5.69
N ASN A 72 21.69 0.37 6.17
CA ASN A 72 22.89 0.91 5.54
C ASN A 72 22.68 1.24 4.06
N GLY A 73 21.51 1.78 3.74
CA GLY A 73 21.20 2.13 2.37
C GLY A 73 20.77 0.99 1.49
N HIS A 74 20.72 -0.22 2.05
CA HIS A 74 20.30 -1.38 1.29
C HIS A 74 18.96 -1.90 1.80
N VAL A 75 18.13 -2.40 0.88
CA VAL A 75 16.85 -2.96 1.23
C VAL A 75 17.00 -4.48 1.20
N THR A 76 16.59 -5.16 2.26
CA THR A 76 16.65 -6.62 2.33
C THR A 76 15.63 -7.20 1.35
N HIS A 77 15.66 -8.51 1.15
CA HIS A 77 14.68 -9.10 0.28
C HIS A 77 13.30 -8.93 0.89
N ARG A 78 12.29 -8.91 0.04
CA ARG A 78 10.92 -8.63 0.47
C ARG A 78 10.25 -9.90 0.95
N ALA A 79 9.41 -9.76 1.96
CA ALA A 79 8.61 -10.86 2.47
C ALA A 79 7.15 -10.47 2.33
N GLU A 80 6.33 -11.40 1.90
CA GLU A 80 4.89 -11.16 1.77
C GLU A 80 4.26 -11.15 3.14
N ILE A 81 3.56 -10.07 3.50
CA ILE A 81 2.95 -9.93 4.81
C ILE A 81 1.45 -9.68 4.73
N GLY A 82 0.90 -9.55 3.56
CA GLY A 82 -0.52 -9.30 3.45
C GLY A 82 -1.00 -9.30 2.01
N SER A 83 -2.27 -8.99 1.82
CA SER A 83 -2.88 -8.97 0.51
C SER A 83 -3.85 -7.80 0.40
N GLY A 84 -4.24 -7.47 -0.81
CA GLY A 84 -5.18 -6.38 -1.04
C GLY A 84 -6.00 -6.60 -2.29
N TYR A 85 -7.01 -5.76 -2.49
CA TYR A 85 -7.81 -5.84 -3.68
C TYR A 85 -8.46 -4.50 -3.99
N ALA A 86 -8.83 -4.31 -5.24
CA ALA A 86 -9.56 -3.14 -5.69
C ALA A 86 -10.41 -3.54 -6.88
N ASN A 87 -11.44 -2.76 -7.18
CA ASN A 87 -12.24 -2.99 -8.37
C ASN A 87 -11.44 -2.53 -9.58
N VAL A 88 -11.45 -3.32 -10.65
CA VAL A 88 -10.63 -3.03 -11.80
C VAL A 88 -11.08 -1.74 -12.50
N ASN A 89 -12.37 -1.44 -12.47
CA ASN A 89 -12.87 -0.25 -13.14
C ASN A 89 -12.46 1.04 -12.47
N ASP A 90 -12.51 1.06 -11.15
CA ASP A 90 -12.19 2.25 -10.39
C ASP A 90 -10.73 2.31 -10.01
N GLY A 91 -10.12 1.18 -9.73
CA GLY A 91 -8.74 1.12 -9.28
C GLY A 91 -8.54 1.52 -7.84
N TYR A 92 -9.43 2.31 -7.27
CA TYR A 92 -9.32 2.81 -5.91
C TYR A 92 -10.71 2.83 -5.28
N PRO A 93 -10.80 2.71 -3.98
CA PRO A 93 -9.69 2.50 -3.06
C PRO A 93 -9.15 1.08 -3.12
N ILE A 94 -7.94 0.90 -2.62
CA ILE A 94 -7.33 -0.42 -2.50
C ILE A 94 -7.38 -0.81 -1.03
N TYR A 95 -8.02 -1.93 -0.74
CA TYR A 95 -8.17 -2.42 0.63
C TYR A 95 -7.11 -3.49 0.91
N MET A 96 -6.41 -3.36 2.04
CA MET A 96 -5.32 -4.27 2.36
C MET A 96 -5.48 -4.87 3.75
N ASP A 97 -5.17 -6.15 3.86
CA ASP A 97 -5.08 -6.84 5.13
C ASP A 97 -3.63 -7.17 5.37
N ILE A 98 -3.10 -6.75 6.50
CA ILE A 98 -1.69 -6.93 6.79
C ILE A 98 -1.52 -7.69 8.09
N GLY A 99 -0.94 -8.88 7.96
CA GLY A 99 -0.47 -9.70 9.06
C GLY A 99 -1.28 -9.63 10.34
N PRO A 100 -0.67 -9.14 11.41
CA PRO A 100 -1.33 -9.19 12.70
C PRO A 100 -2.33 -8.08 12.96
N TYR A 101 -2.49 -7.15 12.01
CA TYR A 101 -3.40 -6.03 12.26
C TYR A 101 -4.83 -6.42 11.98
N SER A 102 -5.73 -6.06 12.88
CA SER A 102 -7.14 -6.39 12.73
C SER A 102 -7.89 -5.37 11.88
N ARG A 103 -7.29 -4.21 11.62
CA ARG A 103 -7.91 -3.21 10.77
C ARG A 103 -7.33 -3.24 9.39
N GLN A 104 -8.13 -2.90 8.41
CA GLN A 104 -7.66 -2.84 7.05
C GLN A 104 -6.94 -1.53 6.80
N LEU A 105 -5.92 -1.57 5.98
CA LEU A 105 -5.25 -0.37 5.51
C LEU A 105 -5.85 -0.06 4.15
N VAL A 106 -6.26 1.18 3.93
CA VAL A 106 -6.95 1.58 2.71
C VAL A 106 -6.12 2.65 2.00
N LEU A 107 -5.84 2.43 0.73
CA LEU A 107 -5.12 3.40 -0.09
C LEU A 107 -6.14 4.13 -0.94
N GLU A 108 -6.20 5.44 -0.79
CA GLU A 108 -7.16 6.28 -1.51
C GLU A 108 -6.45 7.32 -2.35
N GLN A 109 -7.09 7.73 -3.43
CA GLN A 109 -6.54 8.78 -4.27
C GLN A 109 -6.58 10.12 -3.57
N GLY A 110 -5.53 10.89 -3.81
CA GLY A 110 -5.45 12.23 -3.25
C GLY A 110 -5.03 12.24 -1.80
N LEU A 111 -4.90 13.40 -1.27
CA LEU A 111 -4.50 13.60 0.12
C LEU A 111 -5.45 14.55 0.81
#